data_46e7318c7ef9f4c664f833e2858a95cf
#
_entry.id   46e7318c7ef9f4c664f833e2858a95cf
#
_cell.length_a   1.000
_cell.length_b   1.000
_cell.length_c   1.000
_cell.angle_alpha   90.00
_cell.angle_beta   90.00
_cell.angle_gamma   90.00
#
_symmetry.space_group_name_H-M   'P 1'
#
loop_
_entity.id
_entity.type
_entity.pdbx_description
1 polymer ?
#
loop_
_entity_poly.entity_id
_entity_poly.type
_entity_poly.pdbx_seq_one_letter_code
_entity_poly.pdbx_strand_id
1 'polypeptide(L)'
;MGGGLVRPAGKPGGAGKRLSGDAQLRAELELCERYRIPHSQFLGGDGRWTDLDRAKALAWAQWQRSVCPQCHTRLQDWDPEHGGDPHAYVTDTLRCPGCELIEQERDHVPADRSGYGVKIQLQPRAQHAEHP
;
A
#
# COMPACT_ATOMS: atom_id res chain seq x y z
N MET A 1 12.75 35.87 -3.99
CA MET A 1 12.30 35.59 -3.54
C MET A 1 11.75 34.72 -3.43
N GLY A 2 11.61 34.55 -3.30
CA GLY A 2 11.04 33.82 -3.07
C GLY A 2 10.60 33.19 -2.64
N GLY A 3 10.53 33.18 -2.43
CA GLY A 3 10.06 32.59 -1.91
C GLY A 3 9.83 31.87 -1.45
N GLY A 4 9.96 31.77 -1.44
CA GLY A 4 9.71 31.04 -1.01
C GLY A 4 9.57 30.55 -0.55
N LEU A 5 9.74 30.84 -0.68
CA LEU A 5 9.45 30.33 -0.26
C LEU A 5 9.36 29.59 0.41
N VAL A 6 9.46 29.74 0.51
CA VAL A 6 9.22 29.03 1.20
C VAL A 6 8.83 28.19 1.35
N ARG A 7 9.07 27.93 0.87
CA ARG A 7 8.60 27.04 0.98
C ARG A 7 8.97 26.41 1.77
N PRO A 8 9.02 26.66 2.35
CA PRO A 8 9.43 26.07 3.09
C PRO A 8 9.28 24.97 3.24
N ALA A 9 10.02 25.01 3.46
CA ALA A 9 9.97 24.02 3.76
C ALA A 9 9.32 23.25 3.09
N GLY A 10 9.78 23.50 2.32
CA GLY A 10 9.47 22.74 1.69
C GLY A 10 8.26 22.47 1.86
N LYS A 11 8.00 23.13 1.79
CA LYS A 11 6.93 22.76 1.71
C LYS A 11 6.97 21.40 1.61
N PRO A 12 6.72 20.77 2.60
CA PRO A 12 6.52 19.38 2.50
C PRO A 12 5.61 19.13 1.34
N GLY A 13 4.98 20.15 0.95
CA GLY A 13 4.10 20.03 -0.17
C GLY A 13 4.70 19.51 -1.43
N GLY A 14 5.97 19.75 -1.66
CA GLY A 14 6.60 19.28 -2.88
C GLY A 14 6.64 17.76 -2.99
N ALA A 15 7.15 17.11 -1.96
CA ALA A 15 7.24 15.65 -1.96
C ALA A 15 5.87 15.00 -1.87
N GLY A 16 4.97 15.59 -1.11
CA GLY A 16 3.62 15.08 -1.01
C GLY A 16 2.88 15.09 -2.35
N LYS A 17 3.06 16.15 -3.11
CA LYS A 17 2.48 16.23 -4.45
C LYS A 17 3.05 15.17 -5.38
N ARG A 18 4.35 14.95 -5.31
CA ARG A 18 4.98 13.90 -6.12
C ARG A 18 4.42 12.53 -5.77
N LEU A 19 4.24 12.27 -4.49
CA LEU A 19 3.69 10.98 -4.05
C LEU A 19 2.26 10.76 -4.56
N SER A 20 1.43 11.79 -4.55
CA SER A 20 0.06 11.64 -5.02
C SER A 20 -0.03 11.35 -6.51
N GLY A 21 0.93 11.86 -7.31
CA GLY A 21 0.93 11.69 -8.75
C GLY A 21 1.86 10.61 -9.27
N ASP A 22 2.56 9.88 -8.40
CA ASP A 22 3.62 8.97 -8.83
C ASP A 22 3.54 7.64 -8.09
N ALA A 23 2.78 6.71 -8.67
CA ALA A 23 2.61 5.38 -8.09
C ALA A 23 3.93 4.59 -8.08
N GLN A 24 4.79 4.82 -9.05
CA GLN A 24 6.09 4.15 -9.11
C GLN A 24 6.96 4.59 -7.93
N LEU A 25 6.99 5.89 -7.64
CA LEU A 25 7.75 6.39 -6.49
C LEU A 25 7.22 5.79 -5.18
N ARG A 26 5.88 5.70 -5.04
CA ARG A 26 5.30 5.08 -3.84
C ARG A 26 5.74 3.63 -3.69
N ALA A 27 5.76 2.87 -4.78
CA ALA A 27 6.20 1.48 -4.75
C ALA A 27 7.68 1.36 -4.39
N GLU A 28 8.51 2.25 -4.93
CA GLU A 28 9.94 2.26 -4.62
C GLU A 28 10.20 2.61 -3.15
N LEU A 29 9.47 3.59 -2.63
CA LEU A 29 9.63 3.98 -1.22
C LEU A 29 9.13 2.89 -0.27
N GLU A 30 8.11 2.14 -0.66
CA GLU A 30 7.66 0.99 0.11
C GLU A 30 8.75 -0.08 0.18
N LEU A 31 9.44 -0.35 -0.93
CA LEU A 31 10.57 -1.28 -0.95
C LEU A 31 11.73 -0.75 -0.11
N CYS A 32 12.01 0.56 -0.19
CA CYS A 32 13.07 1.17 0.60
C CYS A 32 12.80 1.02 2.09
N GLU A 33 11.57 1.18 2.52
CA GLU A 33 11.20 0.98 3.91
C GLU A 33 11.40 -0.48 4.32
N ARG A 34 10.98 -1.40 3.48
CA ARG A 34 11.10 -2.84 3.75
C ARG A 34 12.55 -3.27 3.89
N TYR A 35 13.43 -2.75 3.03
CA TYR A 35 14.85 -3.10 3.05
C TYR A 35 15.68 -2.13 3.87
N ARG A 36 15.06 -1.09 4.44
CA ARG A 36 15.73 -0.11 5.32
C ARG A 36 16.89 0.60 4.63
N ILE A 37 16.66 1.00 3.40
CA ILE A 37 17.66 1.71 2.62
C ILE A 37 17.10 3.07 2.15
N PRO A 38 17.97 4.05 1.89
CA PRO A 38 17.53 5.30 1.29
C PRO A 38 17.18 5.11 -0.18
N HIS A 39 16.31 5.96 -0.72
CA HIS A 39 15.89 5.88 -2.10
C HIS A 39 17.07 5.99 -3.08
N SER A 40 18.08 6.82 -2.74
CA SER A 40 19.26 6.94 -3.59
C SER A 40 20.01 5.62 -3.73
N GLN A 41 20.02 4.79 -2.67
CA GLN A 41 20.63 3.47 -2.76
C GLN A 41 19.83 2.54 -3.66
N PHE A 42 18.50 2.60 -3.57
CA PHE A 42 17.64 1.85 -4.48
C PHE A 42 17.96 2.20 -5.93
N LEU A 43 18.29 3.46 -6.18
CA LEU A 43 18.63 3.95 -7.52
C LEU A 43 20.10 3.69 -7.91
N GLY A 44 20.87 3.01 -7.07
CA GLY A 44 22.24 2.63 -7.38
C GLY A 44 23.32 3.38 -6.61
N GLY A 45 22.95 4.20 -5.64
CA GLY A 45 23.89 4.96 -4.83
C GLY A 45 24.59 4.12 -3.76
N ASP A 46 25.43 4.77 -2.95
CA ASP A 46 26.32 4.11 -2.00
C ASP A 46 25.71 3.84 -0.62
N GLY A 47 24.45 4.16 -0.44
CA GLY A 47 23.76 3.92 0.83
C GLY A 47 23.84 5.05 1.85
N ARG A 48 24.54 6.13 1.54
CA ARG A 48 24.53 7.30 2.41
C ARG A 48 23.25 8.09 2.21
N TRP A 49 22.64 8.49 3.32
CA TRP A 49 21.40 9.25 3.29
C TRP A 49 21.66 10.68 2.89
N THR A 50 21.05 11.12 1.81
CA THR A 50 21.08 12.52 1.37
C THR A 50 19.92 13.29 2.01
N ASP A 51 19.96 14.62 1.89
CA ASP A 51 18.84 15.44 2.35
C ASP A 51 17.54 15.09 1.61
N LEU A 52 17.65 14.79 0.31
CA LEU A 52 16.50 14.37 -0.48
C LEU A 52 15.95 13.03 -0.01
N ASP A 53 16.84 12.10 0.36
CA ASP A 53 16.41 10.81 0.91
C ASP A 53 15.60 10.99 2.19
N ARG A 54 16.06 11.85 3.09
CA ARG A 54 15.36 12.16 4.33
C ARG A 54 14.00 12.80 4.05
N ALA A 55 13.97 13.75 3.11
CA ALA A 55 12.71 14.40 2.74
C ALA A 55 11.70 13.39 2.17
N LYS A 56 12.16 12.48 1.32
CA LYS A 56 11.31 11.44 0.77
C LYS A 56 10.81 10.47 1.83
N ALA A 57 11.68 10.08 2.76
CA ALA A 57 11.28 9.17 3.84
C ALA A 57 10.24 9.82 4.76
N LEU A 58 10.41 11.09 5.08
CA LEU A 58 9.44 11.81 5.91
C LEU A 58 8.12 11.98 5.18
N ALA A 59 8.15 12.30 3.88
CA ALA A 59 6.94 12.42 3.07
C ALA A 59 6.22 11.07 2.96
N TRP A 60 6.96 9.99 2.82
CA TRP A 60 6.40 8.64 2.77
C TRP A 60 5.74 8.27 4.09
N ALA A 61 6.39 8.53 5.22
CA ALA A 61 5.80 8.27 6.53
C ALA A 61 4.51 9.07 6.73
N GLN A 62 4.49 10.32 6.30
CA GLN A 62 3.30 11.15 6.39
C GLN A 62 2.19 10.65 5.46
N TRP A 63 2.55 10.22 4.26
CA TRP A 63 1.61 9.60 3.32
C TRP A 63 0.93 8.39 3.95
N GLN A 64 1.72 7.47 4.51
CA GLN A 64 1.19 6.26 5.13
C GLN A 64 0.22 6.58 6.27
N ARG A 65 0.52 7.60 7.08
CA ARG A 65 -0.38 8.01 8.15
C ARG A 65 -1.67 8.63 7.63
N SER A 66 -1.68 9.16 6.43
CA SER A 66 -2.86 9.80 5.84
C SER A 66 -3.78 8.80 5.15
N VAL A 67 -3.32 7.58 4.90
CA VAL A 67 -4.10 6.56 4.22
C VAL A 67 -5.01 5.86 5.21
N CYS A 68 -6.29 5.77 4.89
CA CYS A 68 -7.23 5.02 5.70
C CYS A 68 -6.90 3.52 5.62
N PRO A 69 -6.69 2.83 6.74
CA PRO A 69 -6.32 1.41 6.70
C PRO A 69 -7.45 0.51 6.20
N GLN A 70 -8.67 1.01 6.15
CA GLN A 70 -9.82 0.23 5.72
C GLN A 70 -10.08 0.36 4.23
N CYS A 71 -10.12 1.58 3.70
CA CYS A 71 -10.45 1.81 2.28
C CYS A 71 -9.23 2.16 1.43
N HIS A 72 -8.08 2.43 2.06
CA HIS A 72 -6.81 2.73 1.39
C HIS A 72 -6.81 4.03 0.58
N THR A 73 -7.80 4.90 0.81
CA THR A 73 -7.80 6.24 0.23
C THR A 73 -7.46 7.26 1.30
N ARG A 74 -7.20 8.51 0.91
CA ARG A 74 -6.87 9.59 1.83
C ARG A 74 -7.97 10.66 1.77
N LEU A 75 -8.19 11.34 2.88
CA LEU A 75 -9.18 12.43 2.91
C LEU A 75 -8.87 13.49 1.85
N GLN A 76 -7.59 13.79 1.63
CA GLN A 76 -7.17 14.78 0.63
C GLN A 76 -7.59 14.39 -0.78
N ASP A 77 -7.71 13.10 -1.07
CA ASP A 77 -8.12 12.64 -2.40
C ASP A 77 -9.55 13.07 -2.72
N TRP A 78 -10.38 13.26 -1.68
CA TRP A 78 -11.80 13.61 -1.80
C TRP A 78 -12.06 15.11 -1.67
N ASP A 79 -11.07 15.88 -1.22
CA ASP A 79 -11.27 17.27 -0.81
C ASP A 79 -10.77 18.25 -1.87
N PRO A 80 -11.69 18.99 -2.53
CA PRO A 80 -11.29 19.97 -3.54
C PRO A 80 -10.35 21.05 -3.01
N GLU A 81 -10.44 21.40 -1.73
CA GLU A 81 -9.54 22.40 -1.16
C GLU A 81 -8.10 21.92 -1.09
N HIS A 82 -7.89 20.61 -1.15
CA HIS A 82 -6.56 19.98 -1.15
C HIS A 82 -6.22 19.38 -2.52
N GLY A 83 -6.94 19.79 -3.56
CA GLY A 83 -6.67 19.31 -4.92
C GLY A 83 -7.33 17.97 -5.23
N GLY A 84 -8.23 17.49 -4.37
CA GLY A 84 -8.95 16.25 -4.58
C GLY A 84 -10.29 16.46 -5.29
N ASP A 85 -11.06 15.40 -5.39
CA ASP A 85 -12.33 15.38 -6.07
C ASP A 85 -13.32 14.55 -5.25
N PRO A 86 -14.50 15.10 -4.88
CA PRO A 86 -15.51 14.31 -4.15
C PRO A 86 -15.95 13.05 -4.88
N HIS A 87 -15.69 12.96 -6.17
CA HIS A 87 -16.02 11.79 -7.00
C HIS A 87 -14.77 11.07 -7.52
N ALA A 88 -13.66 11.17 -6.76
CA ALA A 88 -12.37 10.60 -7.18
C ALA A 88 -12.40 9.07 -7.33
N TYR A 89 -13.28 8.41 -6.59
CA TYR A 89 -13.34 6.95 -6.57
C TYR A 89 -14.77 6.48 -6.75
N VAL A 90 -14.91 5.31 -7.34
CA VAL A 90 -16.18 4.61 -7.45
C VAL A 90 -16.00 3.22 -6.82
N THR A 91 -17.11 2.63 -6.41
CA THR A 91 -17.06 1.26 -5.90
C THR A 91 -16.96 0.27 -7.06
N ASP A 92 -16.16 -0.75 -6.85
CA ASP A 92 -16.04 -1.87 -7.76
C ASP A 92 -16.00 -3.15 -6.94
N THR A 93 -16.49 -4.23 -7.49
CA THR A 93 -16.51 -5.51 -6.81
C THR A 93 -15.68 -6.51 -7.60
N LEU A 94 -14.72 -7.09 -6.91
CA LEU A 94 -13.86 -8.11 -7.49
C LEU A 94 -14.14 -9.44 -6.78
N ARG A 95 -14.22 -10.50 -7.57
CA ARG A 95 -14.38 -11.85 -7.05
C ARG A 95 -13.05 -12.57 -7.15
N CYS A 96 -12.54 -13.02 -6.02
CA CYS A 96 -11.31 -13.80 -5.98
C CYS A 96 -11.67 -15.29 -6.03
N PRO A 97 -11.33 -16.00 -7.11
CA PRO A 97 -11.68 -17.43 -7.21
C PRO A 97 -11.13 -18.28 -6.08
N GLY A 98 -9.93 -17.96 -5.60
CA GLY A 98 -9.36 -18.71 -4.48
C GLY A 98 -10.13 -18.50 -3.18
N CYS A 99 -10.51 -17.25 -2.88
CA CYS A 99 -11.33 -16.99 -1.69
C CYS A 99 -12.69 -17.65 -1.81
N GLU A 100 -13.27 -17.67 -3.01
CA GLU A 100 -14.55 -18.32 -3.24
C GLU A 100 -14.49 -19.83 -2.93
N LEU A 101 -13.44 -20.50 -3.39
CA LEU A 101 -13.24 -21.91 -3.08
C LEU A 101 -13.11 -22.17 -1.57
N ILE A 102 -12.37 -21.30 -0.87
CA ILE A 102 -12.21 -21.42 0.58
C ILE A 102 -13.56 -21.22 1.28
N GLU A 103 -14.35 -20.26 0.84
CA GLU A 103 -15.66 -20.01 1.44
C GLU A 103 -16.63 -21.16 1.19
N GLN A 104 -16.63 -21.72 -0.01
CA GLN A 104 -17.43 -22.88 -0.33
C GLN A 104 -17.06 -24.09 0.52
N GLU A 105 -15.76 -24.32 0.70
CA GLU A 105 -15.31 -25.43 1.53
C GLU A 105 -15.62 -25.19 3.01
N ARG A 106 -15.59 -23.95 3.45
CA ARG A 106 -15.94 -23.60 4.83
C ARG A 106 -17.36 -24.02 5.19
N ASP A 107 -18.28 -23.97 4.22
CA ASP A 107 -19.66 -24.39 4.45
C ASP A 107 -19.77 -25.89 4.73
N HIS A 108 -18.77 -26.67 4.36
CA HIS A 108 -18.73 -28.11 4.62
C HIS A 108 -18.04 -28.47 5.92
N VAL A 109 -17.40 -27.51 6.60
CA VAL A 109 -16.75 -27.77 7.88
C VAL A 109 -17.80 -27.80 8.97
N PRO A 110 -17.92 -28.87 9.75
CA PRO A 110 -18.90 -28.95 10.82
C PRO A 110 -18.74 -27.82 11.84
N ALA A 111 -19.85 -27.31 12.33
CA ALA A 111 -19.86 -26.23 13.31
C ALA A 111 -19.58 -26.74 14.73
N ASP A 112 -19.64 -28.04 14.94
CA ASP A 112 -19.40 -28.67 16.24
C ASP A 112 -17.92 -29.03 16.41
N ARG A 113 -17.61 -29.80 17.49
CA ARG A 113 -16.24 -30.16 17.82
C ARG A 113 -15.52 -30.90 16.71
N SER A 114 -16.24 -31.62 15.85
CA SER A 114 -15.62 -32.36 14.74
C SER A 114 -14.99 -31.42 13.71
N GLY A 115 -15.43 -30.17 13.67
CA GLY A 115 -14.86 -29.16 12.81
C GLY A 115 -13.72 -28.38 13.45
N TYR A 116 -13.42 -28.59 14.72
CA TYR A 116 -12.38 -27.84 15.40
C TYR A 116 -11.00 -28.17 14.83
N GLY A 117 -10.18 -27.13 14.64
CA GLY A 117 -8.83 -27.31 14.13
C GLY A 117 -8.74 -27.53 12.62
N VAL A 118 -9.87 -27.64 11.93
CA VAL A 118 -9.87 -27.76 10.46
C VAL A 118 -9.38 -26.44 9.85
N LYS A 119 -8.37 -26.54 9.00
CA LYS A 119 -7.82 -25.39 8.26
C LYS A 119 -7.98 -25.67 6.77
N ILE A 120 -8.52 -24.72 6.09
CA ILE A 120 -8.72 -24.82 4.63
C ILE A 120 -7.55 -24.15 3.95
N GLN A 121 -6.93 -24.84 3.01
CA GLN A 121 -5.83 -24.28 2.22
C GLN A 121 -6.00 -24.69 0.76
N LEU A 122 -5.47 -23.87 -0.12
CA LEU A 122 -5.47 -24.15 -1.55
C LEU A 122 -4.20 -24.90 -1.92
N GLN A 123 -4.34 -25.93 -2.73
CA GLN A 123 -3.21 -26.69 -3.26
C GLN A 123 -3.35 -26.77 -4.78
N PRO A 124 -2.23 -26.72 -5.52
CA PRO A 124 -2.28 -26.98 -6.95
C PRO A 124 -2.87 -28.39 -7.22
N ARG A 125 -3.71 -28.50 -8.22
CA ARG A 125 -4.38 -29.78 -8.54
C ARG A 125 -3.39 -30.93 -8.72
N ALA A 126 -2.24 -30.67 -9.34
CA ALA A 126 -1.21 -31.67 -9.57
C ALA A 126 -0.67 -32.27 -8.27
N GLN A 127 -0.56 -31.44 -7.21
CA GLN A 127 -0.08 -31.91 -5.90
C GLN A 127 -1.15 -32.66 -5.14
N HIS A 128 -2.42 -32.29 -5.32
CA HIS A 128 -3.53 -32.95 -4.64
C HIS A 128 -3.71 -34.39 -5.12
N ALA A 129 -3.36 -34.68 -6.38
CA ALA A 129 -3.52 -36.01 -6.95
C ALA A 129 -2.50 -37.00 -6.41
N GLU A 130 -1.44 -36.56 -5.73
CA GLU A 130 -0.38 -37.44 -5.23
C GLU A 130 -0.63 -37.94 -3.81
N HIS A 131 -1.70 -37.47 -3.17
CA HIS A 131 -2.06 -37.91 -1.81
C HIS A 131 -3.44 -38.55 -1.83
N PRO A 132 -3.52 -39.88 -1.95
CA PRO A 132 -4.80 -40.57 -1.88
C PRO A 132 -5.38 -40.55 -0.45
#